data_91e8a4497301b23ca2d681f7e2e2f68f
#
_entry.id   91e8a4497301b23ca2d681f7e2e2f68f
#
_cell.length_a   1.000
_cell.length_b   1.000
_cell.length_c   1.000
_cell.angle_alpha   90.00
_cell.angle_beta   90.00
_cell.angle_gamma   90.00
#
_symmetry.space_group_name_H-M   'P 1'
#
loop_
_entity.id
_entity.type
_entity.pdbx_description
1 polymer ?
#
loop_
_entity_poly.entity_id
_entity_poly.type
_entity_poly.pdbx_seq_one_letter_code
_entity_poly.pdbx_strand_id
1 'polypeptide(L)'
;MLRPALALLLCSSALLAQVAIPPHGSVYNGYSRGFNFTAATNFNIVQLELPLDAFQQGDTSGFLVRINGAVALRSVGNTNAIIGTNIPVAIGDVVDVIGNWSPAVPGNFTAHNSYGTGPFATTIEGVPHTIQRCGWQWDISDPLYTTGTYLAPGTGQMGRVIMWTSSGPTGTVFATSTSFGAGCLDQSSSFYETFQNGTFDLSGAAPATNSILLNPTGAGGYAVLPGSNTFYAPTSANLGLGDDTVSPALTLPFPLVTPAGVTSSLYVSSNGYFWTQASTNAGCCAGNSAQLLSQGERFALLWQDLNPTAGGSVHFDIDPSNTAVYVTWLNVPEYGQTASSNTFQAAIYASGAIEYRWQACSNVTHVALTGYSNGTSGRDPGSRDLSATVPFVTQPDAVPLALSTTARPITGTTFQWRTTNVPASGTVGILCLGFGSLVPPFDLGLLGAPGCFQHVGVSATSAFLPTGGTGLVPLAIPAGPALLNVRVYGQSLALVPGINALGAITSNGLDLVVGDW
;
A
#
# COMPACT_ATOMS: atom_id res chain seq x y z
N MET A 1 -12.63 52.24 41.00
CA MET A 1 -12.02 50.91 40.92
C MET A 1 -13.07 49.95 40.39
N LEU A 2 -13.15 49.74 39.12
CA LEU A 2 -14.00 48.73 38.47
C LEU A 2 -13.21 47.42 38.36
N ARG A 3 -13.68 46.34 38.96
CA ARG A 3 -13.19 44.99 38.75
C ARG A 3 -13.83 44.43 37.47
N PRO A 4 -13.06 43.92 36.49
CA PRO A 4 -13.66 43.17 35.41
C PRO A 4 -14.07 41.79 35.90
N ALA A 5 -15.36 41.44 35.71
CA ALA A 5 -15.86 40.11 35.85
C ALA A 5 -15.31 39.23 34.73
N LEU A 6 -14.50 38.23 35.10
CA LEU A 6 -14.01 37.20 34.21
C LEU A 6 -15.15 36.23 33.92
N ALA A 7 -15.82 36.39 32.79
CA ALA A 7 -16.77 35.40 32.31
C ALA A 7 -16.00 34.16 31.86
N LEU A 8 -16.07 33.11 32.67
CA LEU A 8 -15.60 31.78 32.30
C LEU A 8 -16.52 31.24 31.19
N LEU A 9 -16.11 31.36 29.92
CA LEU A 9 -16.75 30.62 28.84
C LEU A 9 -16.42 29.14 29.06
N LEU A 10 -17.35 28.39 29.63
CA LEU A 10 -17.34 26.93 29.54
C LEU A 10 -17.57 26.54 28.10
N CYS A 11 -16.47 26.33 27.35
CA CYS A 11 -16.51 25.64 26.09
C CYS A 11 -16.95 24.20 26.39
N SER A 12 -18.21 23.86 26.14
CA SER A 12 -18.68 22.47 26.14
C SER A 12 -18.05 21.77 24.95
N SER A 13 -16.84 21.23 25.13
CA SER A 13 -16.30 20.24 24.22
C SER A 13 -17.31 19.08 24.20
N ALA A 14 -17.89 18.78 23.04
CA ALA A 14 -18.68 17.58 22.86
C ALA A 14 -17.81 16.39 23.33
N LEU A 15 -18.18 15.77 24.43
CA LEU A 15 -17.47 14.62 24.96
C LEU A 15 -17.71 13.46 23.97
N LEU A 16 -16.67 12.99 23.34
CA LEU A 16 -16.70 11.75 22.56
C LEU A 16 -16.99 10.61 23.54
N ALA A 17 -18.08 9.90 23.32
CA ALA A 17 -18.45 8.75 24.13
C ALA A 17 -18.05 7.46 23.42
N GLN A 18 -17.13 6.72 24.00
CA GLN A 18 -16.82 5.37 23.53
C GLN A 18 -17.95 4.43 23.92
N VAL A 19 -18.51 3.74 22.96
CA VAL A 19 -19.52 2.70 23.20
C VAL A 19 -18.84 1.47 23.79
N ALA A 20 -19.32 1.01 24.95
CA ALA A 20 -18.81 -0.20 25.56
C ALA A 20 -19.15 -1.41 24.66
N ILE A 21 -18.14 -2.22 24.34
CA ILE A 21 -18.27 -3.46 23.59
C ILE A 21 -17.84 -4.63 24.48
N PRO A 22 -18.24 -5.90 24.15
CA PRO A 22 -17.85 -7.04 24.98
C PRO A 22 -16.33 -7.19 25.08
N PRO A 23 -15.84 -7.81 26.17
CA PRO A 23 -14.42 -8.05 26.33
C PRO A 23 -13.86 -8.91 25.19
N HIS A 24 -12.54 -8.80 24.97
CA HIS A 24 -11.85 -9.66 24.03
C HIS A 24 -12.00 -11.14 24.42
N GLY A 25 -12.37 -11.97 23.46
CA GLY A 25 -12.48 -13.40 23.65
C GLY A 25 -11.42 -14.20 22.91
N SER A 26 -11.31 -13.98 21.62
CA SER A 26 -10.36 -14.69 20.74
C SER A 26 -10.15 -13.92 19.43
N VAL A 27 -9.10 -14.27 18.70
CA VAL A 27 -8.87 -13.83 17.32
C VAL A 27 -9.50 -14.83 16.36
N TYR A 28 -10.05 -14.34 15.27
CA TYR A 28 -10.64 -15.13 14.21
C TYR A 28 -10.02 -14.74 12.86
N ASN A 29 -9.68 -15.74 12.09
CA ASN A 29 -9.25 -15.62 10.71
C ASN A 29 -10.37 -16.13 9.80
N GLY A 30 -10.86 -15.28 8.91
CA GLY A 30 -11.98 -15.63 8.03
C GLY A 30 -12.64 -14.38 7.45
N TYR A 31 -13.94 -14.28 7.62
CA TYR A 31 -14.72 -13.17 7.05
C TYR A 31 -14.86 -11.98 8.00
N SER A 32 -15.30 -10.84 7.47
CA SER A 32 -15.50 -9.61 8.25
C SER A 32 -16.64 -9.76 9.24
N ARG A 33 -16.46 -9.24 10.45
CA ARG A 33 -17.43 -9.34 11.55
C ARG A 33 -17.63 -7.99 12.23
N GLY A 34 -18.74 -7.89 12.92
CA GLY A 34 -19.11 -6.68 13.63
C GLY A 34 -20.34 -6.90 14.49
N PHE A 35 -21.06 -5.81 14.72
CA PHE A 35 -22.28 -5.81 15.49
C PHE A 35 -23.38 -4.98 14.82
N ASN A 36 -24.62 -5.31 15.18
CA ASN A 36 -25.83 -4.64 14.74
C ASN A 36 -26.64 -4.17 15.97
N PHE A 37 -27.37 -3.08 15.81
CA PHE A 37 -28.34 -2.59 16.79
C PHE A 37 -29.40 -1.71 16.13
N THR A 38 -30.52 -1.49 16.84
CA THR A 38 -31.48 -0.45 16.46
C THR A 38 -31.25 0.76 17.36
N ALA A 39 -31.11 1.93 16.77
CA ALA A 39 -30.87 3.17 17.51
C ALA A 39 -32.09 3.58 18.34
N ALA A 40 -31.90 3.77 19.63
CA ALA A 40 -32.92 4.25 20.55
C ALA A 40 -32.83 5.77 20.81
N THR A 41 -31.85 6.43 20.22
CA THR A 41 -31.64 7.89 20.29
C THR A 41 -30.94 8.38 19.04
N ASN A 42 -30.96 9.69 18.80
CA ASN A 42 -30.22 10.34 17.73
C ASN A 42 -28.76 10.57 18.17
N PHE A 43 -27.80 10.26 17.30
CA PHE A 43 -26.37 10.51 17.54
C PHE A 43 -25.61 10.48 16.21
N ASN A 44 -24.30 10.76 16.28
CA ASN A 44 -23.41 10.52 15.15
C ASN A 44 -22.32 9.53 15.54
N ILE A 45 -21.96 8.64 14.61
CA ILE A 45 -20.74 7.84 14.70
C ILE A 45 -19.60 8.74 14.24
N VAL A 46 -18.70 9.10 15.15
CA VAL A 46 -17.64 10.09 14.89
C VAL A 46 -16.26 9.48 14.75
N GLN A 47 -16.07 8.25 15.21
CA GLN A 47 -14.82 7.52 15.06
C GLN A 47 -15.09 6.02 15.12
N LEU A 48 -14.32 5.28 14.33
CA LEU A 48 -14.24 3.82 14.38
C LEU A 48 -12.80 3.40 14.58
N GLU A 49 -12.62 2.31 15.34
CA GLU A 49 -11.31 1.78 15.66
C GLU A 49 -11.34 0.25 15.69
N LEU A 50 -10.30 -0.39 15.15
CA LEU A 50 -10.08 -1.82 15.31
C LEU A 50 -9.09 -2.07 16.44
N PRO A 51 -9.44 -2.94 17.42
CA PRO A 51 -8.48 -3.40 18.42
C PRO A 51 -7.26 -4.06 17.74
N LEU A 52 -6.08 -3.86 18.34
CA LEU A 52 -4.83 -4.40 17.80
C LEU A 52 -4.60 -5.89 18.11
N ASP A 53 -5.53 -6.54 18.85
CA ASP A 53 -5.39 -7.95 19.22
C ASP A 53 -5.23 -8.90 18.03
N ALA A 54 -5.84 -8.56 16.89
CA ALA A 54 -5.78 -9.36 15.67
C ALA A 54 -4.84 -8.78 14.60
N PHE A 55 -4.19 -7.64 14.87
CA PHE A 55 -3.31 -6.98 13.93
C PHE A 55 -2.04 -7.80 13.68
N GLN A 56 -1.66 -7.93 12.42
CA GLN A 56 -0.36 -8.43 11.99
C GLN A 56 0.37 -7.35 11.19
N GLN A 57 1.69 -7.38 11.23
CA GLN A 57 2.49 -6.39 10.49
C GLN A 57 2.18 -6.45 8.99
N GLY A 58 1.82 -5.32 8.43
CA GLY A 58 1.43 -5.19 7.02
C GLY A 58 -0.08 -5.24 6.78
N ASP A 59 -0.90 -5.58 7.79
CA ASP A 59 -2.35 -5.55 7.65
C ASP A 59 -2.86 -4.11 7.48
N THR A 60 -3.97 -4.00 6.76
CA THR A 60 -4.72 -2.74 6.64
C THR A 60 -6.08 -2.88 7.30
N SER A 61 -6.59 -1.78 7.89
CA SER A 61 -7.92 -1.77 8.47
C SER A 61 -9.00 -1.52 7.42
N GLY A 62 -10.12 -2.23 7.58
CA GLY A 62 -11.33 -2.05 6.80
C GLY A 62 -12.53 -1.82 7.70
N PHE A 63 -13.41 -0.88 7.31
CA PHE A 63 -14.65 -0.55 8.01
C PHE A 63 -15.81 -0.47 7.01
N LEU A 64 -16.94 -1.03 7.40
CA LEU A 64 -18.20 -0.95 6.69
C LEU A 64 -19.31 -0.58 7.66
N VAL A 65 -19.98 0.55 7.46
CA VAL A 65 -21.18 0.93 8.20
C VAL A 65 -22.37 0.95 7.24
N ARG A 66 -23.47 0.32 7.68
CA ARG A 66 -24.72 0.33 6.95
C ARG A 66 -25.82 0.89 7.84
N ILE A 67 -26.67 1.71 7.25
CA ILE A 67 -27.88 2.26 7.90
C ILE A 67 -29.09 1.76 7.10
N ASN A 68 -30.00 1.06 7.77
CA ASN A 68 -31.21 0.48 7.15
C ASN A 68 -30.87 -0.36 5.91
N GLY A 69 -29.73 -1.09 5.96
CA GLY A 69 -29.25 -1.94 4.88
C GLY A 69 -28.45 -1.22 3.77
N ALA A 70 -28.50 0.11 3.69
CA ALA A 70 -27.70 0.89 2.74
C ALA A 70 -26.29 1.18 3.28
N VAL A 71 -25.27 1.17 2.41
CA VAL A 71 -23.89 1.51 2.80
C VAL A 71 -23.79 3.00 3.07
N ALA A 72 -23.54 3.36 4.33
CA ALA A 72 -23.27 4.73 4.77
C ALA A 72 -21.77 5.05 4.74
N LEU A 73 -20.93 4.06 5.01
CA LEU A 73 -19.46 4.18 4.92
C LEU A 73 -18.87 2.85 4.49
N ARG A 74 -17.92 2.88 3.55
CA ARG A 74 -16.91 1.85 3.35
C ARG A 74 -15.55 2.52 3.26
N SER A 75 -14.67 2.24 4.22
CA SER A 75 -13.31 2.76 4.27
C SER A 75 -12.36 1.58 4.45
N VAL A 76 -11.48 1.35 3.49
CA VAL A 76 -10.62 0.17 3.42
C VAL A 76 -9.20 0.54 3.02
N GLY A 77 -8.23 -0.35 3.27
CA GLY A 77 -6.83 -0.10 2.95
C GLY A 77 -6.18 0.96 3.87
N ASN A 78 -6.75 1.21 5.04
CA ASN A 78 -6.19 2.20 5.95
C ASN A 78 -4.99 1.61 6.69
N THR A 79 -3.90 2.36 6.77
CA THR A 79 -2.70 1.98 7.53
C THR A 79 -2.86 2.21 9.04
N ASN A 80 -3.94 2.88 9.46
CA ASN A 80 -4.23 3.18 10.85
C ASN A 80 -5.39 2.31 11.36
N ALA A 81 -5.33 1.93 12.64
CA ALA A 81 -6.43 1.26 13.33
C ALA A 81 -7.66 2.15 13.51
N ILE A 82 -7.50 3.46 13.43
CA ILE A 82 -8.49 4.48 13.77
C ILE A 82 -8.82 5.31 12.54
N ILE A 83 -10.11 5.50 12.28
CA ILE A 83 -10.61 6.44 11.28
C ILE A 83 -11.61 7.40 11.91
N GLY A 84 -11.53 8.69 11.54
CA GLY A 84 -12.57 9.66 11.83
C GLY A 84 -13.74 9.47 10.86
N THR A 85 -14.97 9.58 11.38
CA THR A 85 -16.20 9.48 10.59
C THR A 85 -17.16 10.59 10.98
N ASN A 86 -18.28 10.66 10.28
CA ASN A 86 -19.40 11.48 10.70
C ASN A 86 -20.68 10.94 10.06
N ILE A 87 -21.21 9.89 10.68
CA ILE A 87 -22.38 9.17 10.16
C ILE A 87 -23.56 9.50 11.06
N PRO A 88 -24.57 10.25 10.58
CA PRO A 88 -25.77 10.53 11.34
C PRO A 88 -26.58 9.24 11.49
N VAL A 89 -27.10 9.03 12.70
CA VAL A 89 -27.98 7.93 13.06
C VAL A 89 -29.21 8.52 13.72
N ALA A 90 -30.38 8.25 13.14
CA ALA A 90 -31.66 8.66 13.70
C ALA A 90 -32.25 7.56 14.59
N ILE A 91 -33.08 7.97 15.56
CA ILE A 91 -33.87 7.02 16.33
C ILE A 91 -34.68 6.10 15.41
N GLY A 92 -34.62 4.79 15.65
CA GLY A 92 -35.26 3.76 14.82
C GLY A 92 -34.38 3.19 13.70
N ASP A 93 -33.25 3.82 13.38
CA ASP A 93 -32.32 3.27 12.36
C ASP A 93 -31.73 1.93 12.80
N VAL A 94 -31.66 1.00 11.87
CA VAL A 94 -30.93 -0.27 12.03
C VAL A 94 -29.50 -0.07 11.52
N VAL A 95 -28.56 -0.22 12.43
CA VAL A 95 -27.14 0.09 12.19
C VAL A 95 -26.31 -1.17 12.23
N ASP A 96 -25.54 -1.43 11.17
CA ASP A 96 -24.47 -2.43 11.14
C ASP A 96 -23.12 -1.72 11.19
N VAL A 97 -22.24 -2.15 12.09
CA VAL A 97 -20.86 -1.69 12.19
C VAL A 97 -19.95 -2.91 12.05
N ILE A 98 -19.25 -3.02 10.95
CA ILE A 98 -18.44 -4.18 10.57
C ILE A 98 -17.01 -3.72 10.33
N GLY A 99 -16.03 -4.51 10.75
CA GLY A 99 -14.64 -4.21 10.52
C GLY A 99 -13.74 -5.45 10.53
N ASN A 100 -12.57 -5.30 9.94
CA ASN A 100 -11.55 -6.34 9.93
C ASN A 100 -10.16 -5.76 9.66
N TRP A 101 -9.14 -6.50 10.08
CA TRP A 101 -7.79 -6.39 9.57
C TRP A 101 -7.67 -7.25 8.32
N SER A 102 -7.22 -6.69 7.21
CA SER A 102 -6.98 -7.41 5.97
C SER A 102 -5.49 -7.59 5.75
N PRO A 103 -5.04 -8.80 5.40
CA PRO A 103 -3.65 -9.04 5.08
C PRO A 103 -3.21 -8.23 3.85
N ALA A 104 -1.91 -7.91 3.79
CA ALA A 104 -1.35 -7.07 2.74
C ALA A 104 -1.44 -7.68 1.32
N VAL A 105 -1.71 -8.97 1.22
CA VAL A 105 -1.84 -9.68 -0.07
C VAL A 105 -3.32 -9.77 -0.46
N PRO A 106 -3.77 -9.07 -1.50
CA PRO A 106 -5.13 -9.22 -2.03
C PRO A 106 -5.41 -10.66 -2.47
N GLY A 107 -6.61 -11.16 -2.19
CA GLY A 107 -7.05 -12.49 -2.63
C GLY A 107 -6.90 -13.60 -1.59
N ASN A 108 -6.16 -13.41 -0.53
CA ASN A 108 -6.27 -14.27 0.65
C ASN A 108 -7.52 -13.85 1.43
N PHE A 109 -8.54 -14.69 1.41
CA PHE A 109 -9.84 -14.46 2.05
C PHE A 109 -9.78 -14.43 3.60
N THR A 110 -8.64 -14.16 4.17
CA THR A 110 -8.41 -14.15 5.59
C THR A 110 -8.54 -12.73 6.11
N ALA A 111 -9.68 -12.41 6.67
CA ALA A 111 -9.86 -11.20 7.43
C ALA A 111 -9.60 -11.48 8.91
N HIS A 112 -8.78 -10.65 9.54
CA HIS A 112 -8.42 -10.79 10.95
C HIS A 112 -9.25 -9.83 11.78
N ASN A 113 -10.03 -10.34 12.72
CA ASN A 113 -10.72 -9.51 13.70
C ASN A 113 -10.85 -10.22 15.04
N SER A 114 -11.00 -9.47 16.11
CA SER A 114 -11.18 -10.04 17.44
C SER A 114 -12.65 -10.09 17.82
N TYR A 115 -13.00 -11.06 18.66
CA TYR A 115 -14.39 -11.34 19.05
C TYR A 115 -14.68 -10.98 20.49
N GLY A 116 -15.89 -10.46 20.71
CA GLY A 116 -16.60 -10.56 21.96
C GLY A 116 -17.82 -11.46 21.81
N THR A 117 -18.57 -11.62 22.87
CA THR A 117 -19.80 -12.45 22.89
C THR A 117 -21.04 -11.57 22.92
N GLY A 118 -22.01 -11.88 22.09
CA GLY A 118 -23.29 -11.20 22.02
C GLY A 118 -24.49 -12.14 22.23
N PRO A 119 -25.70 -11.62 22.45
CA PRO A 119 -26.04 -10.19 22.55
C PRO A 119 -25.42 -9.54 23.78
N PHE A 120 -25.09 -8.25 23.70
CA PHE A 120 -24.40 -7.51 24.74
C PHE A 120 -25.15 -6.21 25.02
N ALA A 121 -25.50 -5.98 26.29
CA ALA A 121 -26.12 -4.74 26.70
C ALA A 121 -25.08 -3.63 26.86
N THR A 122 -25.34 -2.49 26.26
CA THR A 122 -24.47 -1.31 26.30
C THR A 122 -25.29 -0.04 26.40
N THR A 123 -24.64 1.10 26.45
CA THR A 123 -25.28 2.41 26.33
C THR A 123 -24.65 3.19 25.18
N ILE A 124 -25.48 3.88 24.41
CA ILE A 124 -25.09 4.85 23.42
C ILE A 124 -25.69 6.18 23.78
N GLU A 125 -24.86 7.21 23.99
CA GLU A 125 -25.29 8.53 24.48
C GLU A 125 -26.14 8.46 25.75
N GLY A 126 -25.78 7.57 26.66
CA GLY A 126 -26.51 7.37 27.94
C GLY A 126 -27.81 6.57 27.80
N VAL A 127 -28.24 6.18 26.61
CA VAL A 127 -29.46 5.42 26.36
C VAL A 127 -29.13 3.92 26.22
N PRO A 128 -29.87 3.02 26.90
CA PRO A 128 -29.67 1.58 26.82
C PRO A 128 -29.86 1.04 25.39
N HIS A 129 -28.93 0.22 24.95
CA HIS A 129 -28.96 -0.50 23.67
C HIS A 129 -28.53 -1.96 23.87
N THR A 130 -28.92 -2.81 22.94
CA THR A 130 -28.43 -4.18 22.85
C THR A 130 -27.76 -4.36 21.49
N ILE A 131 -26.48 -4.71 21.48
CA ILE A 131 -25.75 -5.01 20.27
C ILE A 131 -25.71 -6.53 20.05
N GLN A 132 -25.82 -6.95 18.79
CA GLN A 132 -25.86 -8.35 18.38
C GLN A 132 -24.80 -8.59 17.28
N ARG A 133 -24.40 -9.85 17.10
CA ARG A 133 -23.49 -10.22 16.03
C ARG A 133 -24.10 -9.93 14.66
N CYS A 134 -23.33 -9.29 13.79
CA CYS A 134 -23.56 -9.29 12.34
C CYS A 134 -22.21 -9.45 11.59
N GLY A 135 -22.24 -9.48 10.28
CA GLY A 135 -21.01 -9.54 9.51
C GLY A 135 -21.22 -9.58 8.01
N TRP A 136 -20.13 -9.70 7.31
CA TRP A 136 -20.07 -9.88 5.88
C TRP A 136 -19.27 -11.14 5.57
N GLN A 137 -19.85 -12.08 4.83
CA GLN A 137 -19.19 -13.35 4.47
C GLN A 137 -18.22 -13.15 3.31
N TRP A 138 -17.33 -12.19 3.47
CA TRP A 138 -16.22 -11.83 2.59
C TRP A 138 -15.30 -10.85 3.33
N ASP A 139 -14.11 -10.61 2.78
CA ASP A 139 -13.28 -9.49 3.22
C ASP A 139 -13.87 -8.19 2.66
N ILE A 140 -14.26 -7.26 3.53
CA ILE A 140 -14.80 -5.96 3.10
C ILE A 140 -13.74 -5.08 2.42
N SER A 141 -12.46 -5.43 2.50
CA SER A 141 -11.38 -4.71 1.81
C SER A 141 -11.20 -5.18 0.36
N ASP A 142 -11.69 -6.37 0.02
CA ASP A 142 -11.66 -6.89 -1.35
C ASP A 142 -12.53 -6.02 -2.28
N PRO A 143 -12.04 -5.65 -3.49
CA PRO A 143 -12.86 -4.98 -4.51
C PRO A 143 -14.16 -5.75 -4.86
N LEU A 144 -14.14 -7.07 -4.77
CA LEU A 144 -15.28 -7.94 -5.02
C LEU A 144 -16.14 -8.22 -3.77
N TYR A 145 -16.01 -7.42 -2.70
CA TYR A 145 -16.74 -7.67 -1.44
C TYR A 145 -18.26 -7.77 -1.63
N THR A 146 -18.83 -7.13 -2.65
CA THR A 146 -20.27 -7.19 -2.97
C THR A 146 -20.74 -8.58 -3.36
N THR A 147 -19.84 -9.51 -3.73
CA THR A 147 -20.18 -10.91 -4.00
C THR A 147 -20.40 -11.71 -2.72
N GLY A 148 -19.94 -11.20 -1.59
CA GLY A 148 -20.18 -11.79 -0.28
C GLY A 148 -21.62 -11.64 0.19
N THR A 149 -22.03 -12.50 1.13
CA THR A 149 -23.36 -12.48 1.74
C THR A 149 -23.35 -11.79 3.10
N TYR A 150 -24.40 -11.03 3.36
CA TYR A 150 -24.63 -10.45 4.66
C TYR A 150 -24.99 -11.53 5.69
N LEU A 151 -24.28 -11.54 6.79
CA LEU A 151 -24.60 -12.37 7.95
C LEU A 151 -25.57 -11.59 8.85
N ALA A 152 -26.83 -12.00 8.84
CA ALA A 152 -27.89 -11.36 9.61
C ALA A 152 -27.60 -11.33 11.12
N PRO A 153 -28.19 -10.35 11.85
CA PRO A 153 -28.04 -10.25 13.29
C PRO A 153 -28.45 -11.53 14.02
N GLY A 154 -27.72 -11.87 15.08
CA GLY A 154 -27.99 -13.06 15.86
C GLY A 154 -27.12 -13.18 17.09
N THR A 155 -27.30 -14.29 17.80
CA THR A 155 -26.49 -14.63 18.96
C THR A 155 -25.11 -15.14 18.55
N GLY A 156 -24.14 -15.09 19.44
CA GLY A 156 -22.79 -15.59 19.26
C GLY A 156 -21.72 -14.52 19.26
N GLN A 157 -20.54 -14.89 18.78
CA GLN A 157 -19.36 -14.01 18.82
C GLN A 157 -19.49 -12.87 17.81
N MET A 158 -19.17 -11.66 18.25
CA MET A 158 -19.19 -10.42 17.46
C MET A 158 -17.78 -9.98 17.10
N GLY A 159 -17.60 -9.32 15.97
CA GLY A 159 -16.37 -8.57 15.70
C GLY A 159 -16.30 -7.35 16.62
N ARG A 160 -15.12 -7.13 17.21
CA ARG A 160 -14.90 -5.98 18.09
C ARG A 160 -14.46 -4.78 17.26
N VAL A 161 -15.41 -3.96 16.86
CA VAL A 161 -15.16 -2.63 16.30
C VAL A 161 -15.50 -1.61 17.40
N ILE A 162 -14.52 -0.83 17.82
CA ILE A 162 -14.73 0.24 18.80
C ILE A 162 -15.41 1.39 18.06
N MET A 163 -16.54 1.84 18.59
CA MET A 163 -17.33 2.93 18.03
C MET A 163 -17.35 4.09 19.03
N TRP A 164 -17.07 5.27 18.53
CA TRP A 164 -17.20 6.51 19.29
C TRP A 164 -18.36 7.30 18.73
N THR A 165 -19.17 7.83 19.62
CA THR A 165 -20.38 8.58 19.28
C THR A 165 -20.38 9.97 19.89
N SER A 166 -21.27 10.80 19.44
CA SER A 166 -21.50 12.13 19.98
C SER A 166 -22.97 12.50 19.82
N SER A 167 -23.60 12.90 20.91
CA SER A 167 -24.97 13.43 21.00
C SER A 167 -25.03 14.90 20.61
N GLY A 168 -23.94 15.49 20.12
CA GLY A 168 -23.83 16.91 19.87
C GLY A 168 -25.09 17.58 19.35
N PRO A 169 -25.16 18.89 19.40
CA PRO A 169 -26.33 19.60 18.92
C PRO A 169 -26.69 19.11 17.54
N THR A 170 -27.96 19.08 17.20
CA THR A 170 -28.43 18.86 15.83
C THR A 170 -27.84 19.98 14.97
N GLY A 171 -26.55 19.85 14.64
CA GLY A 171 -25.83 20.76 13.79
C GLY A 171 -26.49 20.78 12.43
N THR A 172 -26.58 21.92 11.81
CA THR A 172 -27.23 22.07 10.51
C THR A 172 -26.32 21.66 9.37
N VAL A 173 -25.00 21.65 9.59
CA VAL A 173 -24.01 21.38 8.55
C VAL A 173 -22.83 20.58 9.07
N PHE A 174 -22.59 19.43 8.45
CA PHE A 174 -21.43 18.60 8.76
C PHE A 174 -20.15 19.11 8.12
N ALA A 175 -19.13 19.26 8.96
CA ALA A 175 -17.78 19.52 8.46
C ALA A 175 -17.20 18.26 7.83
N THR A 176 -16.77 18.32 6.58
CA THR A 176 -16.13 17.20 5.86
C THR A 176 -14.77 17.55 5.31
N SER A 177 -13.95 16.53 5.11
CA SER A 177 -12.66 16.63 4.41
C SER A 177 -12.56 15.44 3.48
N THR A 178 -12.58 15.67 2.16
CA THR A 178 -12.58 14.61 1.15
C THR A 178 -11.38 14.79 0.22
N SER A 179 -10.56 13.75 0.09
CA SER A 179 -9.42 13.73 -0.82
C SER A 179 -9.87 13.47 -2.25
N PHE A 180 -9.22 14.10 -3.22
CA PHE A 180 -9.41 13.86 -4.64
C PHE A 180 -8.10 14.03 -5.42
N GLY A 181 -8.01 13.38 -6.58
CA GLY A 181 -6.75 13.32 -7.33
C GLY A 181 -5.66 12.57 -6.58
N ALA A 182 -4.47 12.60 -7.12
CA ALA A 182 -3.29 11.95 -6.55
C ALA A 182 -2.13 12.95 -6.44
N GLY A 183 -1.26 12.72 -5.47
CA GLY A 183 0.04 13.37 -5.42
C GLY A 183 0.95 12.80 -6.50
N CYS A 184 1.93 13.57 -6.93
CA CYS A 184 2.92 13.11 -7.87
C CYS A 184 4.18 12.56 -7.18
N LEU A 185 5.09 12.02 -7.99
CA LEU A 185 6.27 11.31 -7.55
C LEU A 185 5.93 9.98 -6.86
N ASP A 186 5.18 9.15 -7.56
CA ASP A 186 4.96 7.76 -7.22
C ASP A 186 5.98 6.90 -7.98
N GLN A 187 7.07 6.51 -7.31
CA GLN A 187 8.20 5.83 -7.95
C GLN A 187 8.59 4.60 -7.15
N SER A 188 9.05 3.58 -7.85
CA SER A 188 9.64 2.39 -7.26
C SER A 188 10.94 2.02 -7.98
N SER A 189 11.95 1.64 -7.22
CA SER A 189 13.16 0.99 -7.73
C SER A 189 12.89 -0.46 -8.12
N SER A 190 11.85 -1.05 -7.53
CA SER A 190 11.43 -2.43 -7.74
C SER A 190 10.44 -2.54 -8.90
N PHE A 191 10.42 -3.71 -9.50
CA PHE A 191 9.38 -4.12 -10.43
C PHE A 191 9.21 -5.64 -10.37
N TYR A 192 8.00 -6.13 -10.65
CA TYR A 192 7.75 -7.56 -10.74
C TYR A 192 6.47 -7.87 -11.52
N GLU A 193 6.42 -9.12 -11.96
CA GLU A 193 5.21 -9.78 -12.41
C GLU A 193 5.01 -11.07 -11.62
N THR A 194 3.76 -11.32 -11.23
CA THR A 194 3.34 -12.55 -10.56
C THR A 194 2.51 -13.38 -11.52
N PHE A 195 2.94 -14.61 -11.77
CA PHE A 195 2.29 -15.54 -12.69
C PHE A 195 1.51 -16.57 -11.88
N GLN A 196 0.21 -16.64 -12.11
CA GLN A 196 -0.61 -17.72 -11.58
C GLN A 196 -0.25 -19.04 -12.28
N ASN A 197 -0.71 -20.16 -11.75
CA ASN A 197 -0.39 -21.48 -12.29
C ASN A 197 -0.67 -21.56 -13.81
N GLY A 198 0.34 -21.93 -14.57
CA GLY A 198 0.26 -22.10 -16.02
C GLY A 198 0.23 -20.81 -16.85
N THR A 199 0.52 -19.66 -16.25
CA THR A 199 0.44 -18.35 -16.97
C THR A 199 1.78 -17.71 -17.29
N PHE A 200 2.91 -18.39 -17.04
CA PHE A 200 4.22 -17.85 -17.36
C PHE A 200 4.39 -17.65 -18.88
N ASP A 201 4.51 -16.41 -19.33
CA ASP A 201 4.52 -16.01 -20.75
C ASP A 201 5.80 -15.32 -21.24
N LEU A 202 6.82 -15.18 -20.36
CA LEU A 202 8.10 -14.58 -20.73
C LEU A 202 9.01 -15.52 -21.53
N SER A 203 8.62 -16.77 -21.76
CA SER A 203 9.28 -17.70 -22.65
C SER A 203 8.32 -18.20 -23.73
N GLY A 204 8.72 -18.14 -24.99
CA GLY A 204 7.88 -18.63 -26.09
C GLY A 204 8.10 -17.91 -27.41
N ALA A 205 7.30 -18.26 -28.43
CA ALA A 205 7.50 -17.81 -29.82
C ALA A 205 6.88 -16.44 -30.15
N ALA A 206 6.21 -15.76 -29.21
CA ALA A 206 5.54 -14.48 -29.46
C ALA A 206 5.92 -13.42 -28.43
N PRO A 207 5.81 -12.18 -28.81
CA PRO A 207 6.81 -11.34 -29.41
C PRO A 207 7.74 -10.75 -28.34
N ALA A 208 9.00 -10.80 -28.51
CA ALA A 208 9.98 -9.90 -27.91
C ALA A 208 10.47 -10.15 -26.46
N THR A 209 9.99 -11.10 -25.71
CA THR A 209 10.34 -11.17 -24.30
C THR A 209 11.07 -12.42 -23.82
N ASN A 210 11.64 -13.23 -24.70
CA ASN A 210 12.55 -14.29 -24.25
C ASN A 210 13.77 -13.77 -23.47
N SER A 211 13.90 -12.45 -23.34
CA SER A 211 14.87 -11.81 -22.46
C SER A 211 14.51 -10.36 -22.13
N ILE A 212 14.86 -9.93 -20.93
CA ILE A 212 14.83 -8.53 -20.51
C ILE A 212 16.20 -8.11 -19.99
N LEU A 213 16.62 -6.91 -20.36
CA LEU A 213 17.88 -6.30 -19.94
C LEU A 213 17.63 -5.20 -18.92
N LEU A 214 18.16 -5.35 -17.73
CA LEU A 214 18.20 -4.35 -16.67
C LEU A 214 19.49 -3.54 -16.84
N ASN A 215 19.39 -2.36 -17.40
CA ASN A 215 20.54 -1.47 -17.57
C ASN A 215 20.54 -0.39 -16.49
N PRO A 216 21.56 -0.31 -15.61
CA PRO A 216 21.56 0.64 -14.51
C PRO A 216 21.50 2.07 -15.01
N THR A 217 20.68 2.91 -14.37
CA THR A 217 20.59 4.34 -14.62
C THR A 217 21.44 5.10 -13.60
N GLY A 218 21.97 6.25 -13.98
CA GLY A 218 22.71 7.10 -13.04
C GLY A 218 21.86 7.65 -11.88
N ALA A 219 20.54 7.44 -11.93
CA ALA A 219 19.58 7.89 -10.92
C ALA A 219 19.26 6.82 -9.84
N GLY A 220 19.92 5.65 -9.87
CA GLY A 220 19.70 4.59 -8.85
C GLY A 220 18.52 3.67 -9.15
N GLY A 221 18.19 3.46 -10.39
CA GLY A 221 17.23 2.47 -10.88
C GLY A 221 17.75 1.74 -12.12
N TYR A 222 16.84 1.07 -12.83
CA TYR A 222 17.11 0.36 -14.06
C TYR A 222 16.26 0.87 -15.24
N ALA A 223 16.86 1.03 -16.40
CA ALA A 223 16.13 0.97 -17.66
C ALA A 223 15.91 -0.52 -17.99
N VAL A 224 14.67 -0.96 -17.93
CA VAL A 224 14.26 -2.32 -18.26
C VAL A 224 13.90 -2.36 -19.73
N LEU A 225 14.71 -3.06 -20.52
CA LEU A 225 14.68 -3.05 -21.99
C LEU A 225 14.49 -4.48 -22.52
N PRO A 226 14.08 -4.67 -23.78
CA PRO A 226 14.21 -5.97 -24.44
C PRO A 226 15.68 -6.40 -24.44
N GLY A 227 15.94 -7.66 -24.10
CA GLY A 227 17.30 -8.23 -24.11
C GLY A 227 17.70 -8.81 -25.47
N SER A 228 18.89 -9.39 -25.51
CA SER A 228 19.47 -10.02 -26.73
C SER A 228 19.07 -11.48 -26.89
N ASN A 229 18.67 -12.13 -25.81
CA ASN A 229 18.40 -13.57 -25.70
C ASN A 229 19.57 -14.46 -26.21
N THR A 230 20.79 -13.98 -26.04
CA THR A 230 21.99 -14.73 -26.43
C THR A 230 22.39 -15.66 -25.29
N PHE A 231 21.91 -16.89 -25.30
CA PHE A 231 22.15 -17.87 -24.24
C PHE A 231 23.61 -18.37 -24.29
N TYR A 232 24.29 -18.36 -23.16
CA TYR A 232 25.61 -18.95 -22.97
C TYR A 232 25.45 -20.40 -22.50
N ALA A 233 25.98 -21.36 -23.25
CA ALA A 233 25.94 -22.74 -22.84
C ALA A 233 26.84 -22.97 -21.60
N PRO A 234 26.32 -23.48 -20.48
CA PRO A 234 27.11 -23.66 -19.26
C PRO A 234 28.24 -24.66 -19.50
N THR A 235 29.42 -24.33 -18.98
CA THR A 235 30.65 -25.15 -19.06
C THR A 235 31.19 -25.49 -17.67
N SER A 236 30.75 -24.81 -16.64
CA SER A 236 31.13 -25.07 -15.24
C SER A 236 30.47 -26.34 -14.69
N ALA A 237 31.00 -26.83 -13.58
CA ALA A 237 30.37 -27.91 -12.86
C ALA A 237 29.00 -27.47 -12.28
N ASN A 238 28.09 -28.43 -12.12
CA ASN A 238 26.85 -28.20 -11.38
C ASN A 238 27.15 -27.74 -9.96
N LEU A 239 26.50 -26.68 -9.49
CA LEU A 239 26.60 -26.18 -8.11
C LEU A 239 26.12 -27.18 -7.06
N GLY A 240 25.37 -28.22 -7.48
CA GLY A 240 24.85 -29.25 -6.60
C GLY A 240 23.84 -28.74 -5.59
N LEU A 241 23.04 -27.75 -5.98
CA LEU A 241 21.99 -27.24 -5.10
C LEU A 241 20.94 -28.31 -4.83
N GLY A 242 20.53 -28.40 -3.57
CA GLY A 242 19.41 -29.22 -3.15
C GLY A 242 18.07 -28.53 -3.45
N ASP A 243 17.01 -29.23 -3.04
CA ASP A 243 15.70 -28.61 -2.93
C ASP A 243 15.76 -27.52 -1.86
N ASP A 244 15.15 -26.36 -2.11
CA ASP A 244 15.12 -25.20 -1.20
C ASP A 244 16.49 -24.82 -0.60
N THR A 245 17.51 -24.71 -1.42
CA THR A 245 18.85 -24.31 -0.97
C THR A 245 19.39 -23.07 -1.67
N VAL A 246 20.32 -22.40 -0.98
CA VAL A 246 21.10 -21.27 -1.49
C VAL A 246 22.56 -21.69 -1.55
N SER A 247 23.25 -21.31 -2.63
CA SER A 247 24.68 -21.58 -2.79
C SER A 247 25.52 -20.90 -1.70
N PRO A 248 26.74 -21.38 -1.43
CA PRO A 248 27.77 -20.54 -0.84
C PRO A 248 28.03 -19.29 -1.69
N ALA A 249 28.82 -18.34 -1.14
CA ALA A 249 29.24 -17.15 -1.87
C ALA A 249 29.95 -17.51 -3.17
N LEU A 250 29.44 -17.04 -4.30
CA LEU A 250 30.01 -17.17 -5.63
C LEU A 250 30.72 -15.87 -5.99
N THR A 251 32.05 -15.89 -6.07
CA THR A 251 32.85 -14.69 -6.28
C THR A 251 32.76 -14.19 -7.71
N LEU A 252 32.44 -12.90 -7.88
CA LEU A 252 32.45 -12.21 -9.16
C LEU A 252 33.88 -11.77 -9.55
N PRO A 253 34.26 -11.81 -10.81
CA PRO A 253 35.55 -11.30 -11.27
C PRO A 253 35.64 -9.77 -11.35
N PHE A 254 34.54 -9.08 -11.05
CA PHE A 254 34.38 -7.63 -11.05
C PHE A 254 33.43 -7.17 -9.93
N PRO A 255 33.53 -5.92 -9.45
CA PRO A 255 32.51 -5.35 -8.59
C PRO A 255 31.22 -5.12 -9.39
N LEU A 256 30.11 -5.66 -8.89
CA LEU A 256 28.78 -5.41 -9.44
C LEU A 256 28.15 -4.24 -8.69
N VAL A 257 27.85 -3.17 -9.41
CA VAL A 257 27.16 -1.99 -8.87
C VAL A 257 25.67 -2.14 -9.15
N THR A 258 24.87 -2.07 -8.08
CA THR A 258 23.41 -2.16 -8.12
C THR A 258 22.77 -0.97 -7.39
N PRO A 259 21.46 -0.74 -7.49
CA PRO A 259 20.78 0.29 -6.71
C PRO A 259 20.93 0.12 -5.18
N ALA A 260 21.10 -1.10 -4.67
CA ALA A 260 21.34 -1.34 -3.24
C ALA A 260 22.80 -1.15 -2.80
N GLY A 261 23.74 -1.06 -3.73
CA GLY A 261 25.15 -0.88 -3.42
C GLY A 261 26.10 -1.63 -4.34
N VAL A 262 27.26 -2.00 -3.80
CA VAL A 262 28.30 -2.72 -4.53
C VAL A 262 28.53 -4.08 -3.90
N THR A 263 28.54 -5.13 -4.71
CA THR A 263 28.88 -6.49 -4.27
C THR A 263 29.97 -7.11 -5.13
N SER A 264 30.73 -8.04 -4.55
CA SER A 264 31.68 -8.91 -5.25
C SER A 264 31.29 -10.39 -5.18
N SER A 265 30.09 -10.69 -4.69
CA SER A 265 29.61 -12.06 -4.55
C SER A 265 28.12 -12.17 -4.81
N LEU A 266 27.70 -13.32 -5.31
CA LEU A 266 26.30 -13.69 -5.46
C LEU A 266 25.98 -14.93 -4.61
N TYR A 267 24.69 -15.11 -4.29
CA TYR A 267 24.16 -16.27 -3.59
C TYR A 267 22.95 -16.76 -4.37
N VAL A 268 23.09 -17.89 -5.03
CA VAL A 268 22.12 -18.42 -5.99
C VAL A 268 21.17 -19.38 -5.29
N SER A 269 19.86 -19.14 -5.40
CA SER A 269 18.82 -20.03 -4.91
C SER A 269 18.48 -21.10 -5.94
N SER A 270 18.19 -22.33 -5.49
CA SER A 270 17.57 -23.38 -6.31
C SER A 270 16.30 -22.91 -6.99
N ASN A 271 15.55 -22.00 -6.34
CA ASN A 271 14.23 -21.53 -6.73
C ASN A 271 14.22 -20.34 -7.70
N GLY A 272 15.26 -20.23 -8.57
CA GLY A 272 15.21 -19.36 -9.75
C GLY A 272 15.50 -17.88 -9.54
N TYR A 273 16.27 -17.53 -8.52
CA TYR A 273 16.71 -16.17 -8.23
C TYR A 273 18.10 -16.13 -7.59
N PHE A 274 18.68 -14.95 -7.48
CA PHE A 274 19.91 -14.76 -6.71
C PHE A 274 19.87 -13.50 -5.84
N TRP A 275 20.66 -13.54 -4.77
CA TRP A 275 20.91 -12.44 -3.84
C TRP A 275 22.27 -11.80 -4.14
N THR A 276 22.38 -10.52 -3.82
CA THR A 276 23.67 -9.79 -3.82
C THR A 276 24.30 -9.68 -2.43
N GLN A 277 23.61 -10.17 -1.38
CA GLN A 277 24.11 -10.29 -0.02
C GLN A 277 23.91 -11.72 0.50
N ALA A 278 24.63 -12.07 1.55
CA ALA A 278 24.50 -13.38 2.18
C ALA A 278 23.07 -13.63 2.66
N SER A 279 22.51 -14.76 2.24
CA SER A 279 21.18 -15.20 2.62
C SER A 279 21.12 -16.72 2.62
N THR A 280 20.35 -17.29 3.54
CA THR A 280 19.99 -18.70 3.56
C THR A 280 18.54 -18.93 3.14
N ASN A 281 17.81 -17.86 2.82
CA ASN A 281 16.43 -17.97 2.40
C ASN A 281 16.36 -18.42 0.94
N ALA A 282 15.93 -19.63 0.73
CA ALA A 282 15.75 -20.23 -0.59
C ALA A 282 14.40 -19.85 -1.25
N GLY A 283 13.51 -19.17 -0.54
CA GLY A 283 12.22 -18.71 -1.08
C GLY A 283 11.27 -19.87 -1.40
N CYS A 284 11.23 -20.88 -0.51
CA CYS A 284 10.37 -22.04 -0.69
C CYS A 284 8.96 -21.67 -1.14
N CYS A 285 8.50 -22.50 -1.97
CA CYS A 285 7.18 -22.96 -2.36
C CYS A 285 6.40 -22.06 -3.30
N ALA A 286 6.73 -20.79 -3.47
CA ALA A 286 6.11 -19.90 -4.48
C ALA A 286 6.80 -18.54 -4.56
N GLY A 287 6.70 -17.89 -5.70
CA GLY A 287 7.06 -16.48 -5.87
C GLY A 287 6.21 -15.60 -4.95
N ASN A 288 6.85 -14.71 -4.18
CA ASN A 288 6.17 -13.88 -3.18
C ASN A 288 6.64 -12.43 -3.26
N SER A 289 5.74 -11.54 -3.67
CA SER A 289 6.06 -10.12 -3.85
C SER A 289 6.40 -9.39 -2.53
N ALA A 290 5.71 -9.72 -1.44
CA ALA A 290 6.01 -9.12 -0.14
C ALA A 290 7.42 -9.49 0.34
N GLN A 291 7.85 -10.74 0.12
CA GLN A 291 9.21 -11.16 0.41
C GLN A 291 10.23 -10.55 -0.56
N LEU A 292 9.88 -10.38 -1.85
CA LEU A 292 10.73 -9.69 -2.81
C LEU A 292 11.05 -8.28 -2.34
N LEU A 293 10.05 -7.55 -1.86
CA LEU A 293 10.14 -6.14 -1.48
C LEU A 293 10.78 -5.89 -0.11
N SER A 294 10.79 -6.89 0.80
CA SER A 294 11.18 -6.66 2.21
C SER A 294 12.45 -7.35 2.68
N GLN A 295 13.00 -8.31 1.92
CA GLN A 295 14.03 -9.22 2.43
C GLN A 295 15.45 -8.98 1.93
N GLY A 296 15.79 -7.90 1.34
CA GLY A 296 17.10 -7.65 0.76
C GLY A 296 17.12 -7.77 -0.76
N GLU A 297 18.19 -7.26 -1.37
CA GLU A 297 18.27 -7.16 -2.83
C GLU A 297 18.23 -8.52 -3.51
N ARG A 298 17.28 -8.66 -4.43
CA ARG A 298 17.00 -9.91 -5.14
C ARG A 298 16.70 -9.68 -6.61
N PHE A 299 17.29 -10.54 -7.43
CA PHE A 299 17.03 -10.63 -8.86
C PHE A 299 16.34 -11.96 -9.14
N ALA A 300 15.03 -11.91 -9.37
CA ALA A 300 14.19 -13.08 -9.59
C ALA A 300 13.91 -13.25 -11.09
N LEU A 301 14.43 -14.32 -11.68
CA LEU A 301 14.21 -14.62 -13.09
C LEU A 301 12.95 -15.45 -13.29
N LEU A 302 12.82 -16.52 -12.50
CA LEU A 302 11.67 -17.42 -12.47
C LEU A 302 11.61 -17.98 -11.05
N TRP A 303 11.24 -17.14 -10.10
CA TRP A 303 11.11 -17.57 -8.72
C TRP A 303 9.82 -18.36 -8.54
N GLN A 304 9.98 -19.65 -8.46
CA GLN A 304 8.95 -20.63 -8.12
C GLN A 304 9.60 -21.80 -7.39
N ASP A 305 8.82 -22.78 -6.98
CA ASP A 305 9.31 -24.00 -6.33
C ASP A 305 10.00 -24.91 -7.36
N LEU A 306 11.33 -24.82 -7.44
CA LEU A 306 12.17 -25.60 -8.36
C LEU A 306 13.03 -26.61 -7.60
N ASN A 307 13.06 -27.86 -8.07
CA ASN A 307 13.82 -28.91 -7.42
C ASN A 307 14.97 -29.46 -8.30
N PRO A 308 16.19 -28.93 -8.18
CA PRO A 308 17.35 -29.48 -8.93
C PRO A 308 17.72 -30.93 -8.56
N THR A 309 17.26 -31.45 -7.41
CA THR A 309 17.51 -32.84 -7.04
C THR A 309 16.62 -33.84 -7.81
N ALA A 310 15.49 -33.38 -8.33
CA ALA A 310 14.60 -34.15 -9.17
C ALA A 310 15.03 -34.17 -10.64
N GLY A 311 15.95 -33.28 -11.05
CA GLY A 311 16.48 -33.21 -12.40
C GLY A 311 17.13 -31.85 -12.73
N GLY A 312 17.86 -31.80 -13.82
CA GLY A 312 18.55 -30.59 -14.25
C GLY A 312 19.78 -30.23 -13.41
N SER A 313 20.24 -28.99 -13.54
CA SER A 313 21.45 -28.52 -12.87
C SER A 313 21.46 -26.99 -12.78
N VAL A 314 22.21 -26.44 -11.82
CA VAL A 314 22.45 -25.00 -11.69
C VAL A 314 23.94 -24.74 -11.84
N HIS A 315 24.29 -23.78 -12.67
CA HIS A 315 25.68 -23.49 -13.05
C HIS A 315 26.02 -22.03 -12.79
N PHE A 316 27.32 -21.79 -12.52
CA PHE A 316 27.91 -20.46 -12.40
C PHE A 316 29.15 -20.40 -13.27
N ASP A 317 29.08 -19.72 -14.39
CA ASP A 317 30.15 -19.59 -15.37
C ASP A 317 30.70 -18.17 -15.40
N ILE A 318 32.01 -18.05 -15.51
CA ILE A 318 32.69 -16.77 -15.70
C ILE A 318 33.14 -16.71 -17.17
N ASP A 319 32.78 -15.62 -17.85
CA ASP A 319 33.26 -15.39 -19.23
C ASP A 319 34.80 -15.34 -19.29
N PRO A 320 35.45 -15.93 -20.32
CA PRO A 320 36.91 -15.93 -20.43
C PRO A 320 37.55 -14.54 -20.37
N SER A 321 36.85 -13.49 -20.77
CA SER A 321 37.31 -12.10 -20.66
C SER A 321 37.13 -11.48 -19.28
N ASN A 322 36.50 -12.16 -18.33
CA ASN A 322 36.11 -11.67 -17.01
C ASN A 322 35.18 -10.42 -17.05
N THR A 323 34.42 -10.26 -18.11
CA THR A 323 33.51 -9.12 -18.29
C THR A 323 32.03 -9.49 -18.05
N ALA A 324 31.74 -10.78 -17.98
CA ALA A 324 30.41 -11.29 -17.72
C ALA A 324 30.45 -12.54 -16.84
N VAL A 325 29.34 -12.77 -16.16
CA VAL A 325 29.08 -14.00 -15.37
C VAL A 325 27.70 -14.50 -15.76
N TYR A 326 27.55 -15.81 -15.84
CA TYR A 326 26.28 -16.46 -16.19
C TYR A 326 25.85 -17.38 -15.06
N VAL A 327 24.63 -17.18 -14.58
CA VAL A 327 23.96 -18.11 -13.66
C VAL A 327 22.87 -18.82 -14.45
N THR A 328 22.99 -20.14 -14.61
CA THR A 328 22.10 -20.92 -15.47
C THR A 328 21.38 -21.99 -14.66
N TRP A 329 20.07 -21.97 -14.69
CA TRP A 329 19.22 -23.10 -14.32
C TRP A 329 18.93 -23.88 -15.61
N LEU A 330 19.46 -25.10 -15.72
CA LEU A 330 19.39 -25.91 -16.93
C LEU A 330 18.48 -27.10 -16.69
N ASN A 331 17.35 -27.16 -17.37
CA ASN A 331 16.37 -28.24 -17.32
C ASN A 331 15.88 -28.58 -15.87
N VAL A 332 15.79 -27.59 -14.99
CA VAL A 332 15.36 -27.80 -13.61
C VAL A 332 13.84 -27.95 -13.58
N PRO A 333 13.31 -29.07 -13.04
CA PRO A 333 11.86 -29.25 -12.92
C PRO A 333 11.27 -28.42 -11.79
N GLU A 334 10.00 -28.08 -11.94
CA GLU A 334 9.16 -27.59 -10.85
C GLU A 334 8.94 -28.70 -9.83
N TYR A 335 8.92 -28.37 -8.53
CA TYR A 335 8.70 -29.35 -7.47
C TYR A 335 7.42 -30.17 -7.70
N GLY A 336 7.54 -31.49 -7.57
CA GLY A 336 6.43 -32.41 -7.82
C GLY A 336 6.02 -32.57 -9.29
N GLN A 337 6.69 -31.89 -10.25
CA GLN A 337 6.36 -31.92 -11.68
C GLN A 337 7.53 -32.46 -12.51
N THR A 338 7.65 -33.79 -12.59
CA THR A 338 8.77 -34.45 -13.30
C THR A 338 8.77 -34.22 -14.83
N ALA A 339 7.64 -33.81 -15.40
CA ALA A 339 7.53 -33.49 -16.82
C ALA A 339 7.84 -32.02 -17.12
N SER A 340 7.92 -31.13 -16.12
CA SER A 340 8.35 -29.76 -16.32
C SER A 340 9.87 -29.68 -16.48
N SER A 341 10.33 -28.71 -17.26
CA SER A 341 11.76 -28.51 -17.49
C SER A 341 11.96 -27.02 -17.71
N ASN A 342 12.66 -26.36 -16.80
CA ASN A 342 12.88 -24.94 -16.87
C ASN A 342 14.34 -24.64 -17.18
N THR A 343 14.57 -23.91 -18.28
CA THR A 343 15.89 -23.46 -18.71
C THR A 343 15.90 -21.95 -18.87
N PHE A 344 16.66 -21.28 -18.00
CA PHE A 344 16.79 -19.82 -17.98
C PHE A 344 18.14 -19.42 -17.40
N GLN A 345 18.54 -18.16 -17.66
CA GLN A 345 19.87 -17.68 -17.35
C GLN A 345 19.86 -16.20 -16.94
N ALA A 346 20.62 -15.85 -15.91
CA ALA A 346 21.06 -14.48 -15.67
C ALA A 346 22.43 -14.27 -16.33
N ALA A 347 22.55 -13.28 -17.20
CA ALA A 347 23.83 -12.77 -17.65
C ALA A 347 24.11 -11.44 -16.90
N ILE A 348 25.20 -11.40 -16.16
CA ILE A 348 25.57 -10.31 -15.28
C ILE A 348 26.87 -9.71 -15.80
N TYR A 349 26.86 -8.42 -16.14
CA TYR A 349 27.96 -7.77 -16.82
C TYR A 349 28.74 -6.83 -15.89
N ALA A 350 30.04 -6.69 -16.16
CA ALA A 350 30.91 -5.75 -15.46
C ALA A 350 30.43 -4.28 -15.54
N SER A 351 29.60 -3.96 -16.52
CA SER A 351 28.93 -2.65 -16.63
C SER A 351 27.84 -2.41 -15.57
N GLY A 352 27.46 -3.43 -14.79
CA GLY A 352 26.31 -3.42 -13.89
C GLY A 352 24.99 -3.84 -14.57
N ALA A 353 24.98 -4.04 -15.88
CA ALA A 353 23.79 -4.54 -16.56
C ALA A 353 23.54 -6.02 -16.22
N ILE A 354 22.26 -6.40 -16.15
CA ILE A 354 21.83 -7.77 -15.86
C ILE A 354 20.75 -8.14 -16.86
N GLU A 355 20.93 -9.26 -17.55
CA GLU A 355 19.96 -9.74 -18.52
C GLU A 355 19.34 -11.05 -18.05
N TYR A 356 18.03 -11.11 -17.97
CA TYR A 356 17.25 -12.33 -17.74
C TYR A 356 16.93 -12.95 -19.11
N ARG A 357 17.17 -14.23 -19.26
CA ARG A 357 17.00 -14.99 -20.51
C ARG A 357 16.21 -16.26 -20.23
N TRP A 358 15.17 -16.51 -20.99
CA TRP A 358 14.33 -17.70 -20.87
C TRP A 358 14.34 -18.48 -22.18
N GLN A 359 14.57 -19.78 -22.11
CA GLN A 359 14.43 -20.68 -23.26
C GLN A 359 13.12 -21.44 -23.19
N ALA A 360 13.06 -22.45 -22.34
CA ALA A 360 11.85 -23.22 -22.09
C ALA A 360 11.51 -23.11 -20.61
N CYS A 361 10.44 -22.42 -20.28
CA CYS A 361 10.00 -22.20 -18.90
C CYS A 361 8.50 -22.35 -18.78
N SER A 362 8.05 -22.82 -17.62
CA SER A 362 6.65 -22.97 -17.27
C SER A 362 6.47 -22.93 -15.75
N ASN A 363 5.29 -22.61 -15.30
CA ASN A 363 4.84 -22.75 -13.93
C ASN A 363 3.52 -23.52 -13.92
N VAL A 364 3.59 -24.82 -13.63
CA VAL A 364 2.42 -25.71 -13.78
C VAL A 364 1.51 -25.66 -12.56
N THR A 365 2.08 -25.73 -11.36
CA THR A 365 1.32 -25.84 -10.11
C THR A 365 1.67 -24.77 -9.08
N HIS A 366 2.77 -24.03 -9.25
CA HIS A 366 3.20 -23.02 -8.30
C HIS A 366 3.12 -21.62 -8.91
N VAL A 367 2.82 -20.66 -8.06
CA VAL A 367 2.90 -19.24 -8.44
C VAL A 367 4.36 -18.90 -8.70
N ALA A 368 4.64 -18.31 -9.87
CA ALA A 368 5.96 -17.82 -10.22
C ALA A 368 6.03 -16.30 -10.11
N LEU A 369 7.24 -15.78 -9.92
CA LEU A 369 7.52 -14.34 -9.90
C LEU A 369 8.80 -14.04 -10.69
N THR A 370 8.71 -13.05 -11.56
CA THR A 370 9.86 -12.42 -12.21
C THR A 370 9.97 -10.98 -11.78
N GLY A 371 11.16 -10.51 -11.41
CA GLY A 371 11.33 -9.11 -11.04
C GLY A 371 12.65 -8.80 -10.36
N TYR A 372 12.72 -7.59 -9.85
CA TYR A 372 13.84 -7.06 -9.09
C TYR A 372 13.33 -6.22 -7.92
N SER A 373 14.04 -6.29 -6.80
CA SER A 373 13.86 -5.36 -5.68
C SER A 373 15.19 -5.12 -4.95
N ASN A 374 15.41 -3.90 -4.48
CA ASN A 374 16.50 -3.59 -3.56
C ASN A 374 16.27 -4.14 -2.15
N GLY A 375 15.05 -4.61 -1.85
CA GLY A 375 14.70 -5.41 -0.69
C GLY A 375 14.63 -4.69 0.66
N THR A 376 14.87 -3.41 0.75
CA THR A 376 14.83 -2.66 2.01
C THR A 376 13.52 -1.89 2.14
N SER A 377 12.43 -2.60 2.42
CA SER A 377 11.09 -1.99 2.54
C SER A 377 10.72 -1.21 1.27
N GLY A 378 11.05 -1.79 0.12
CA GLY A 378 10.81 -1.20 -1.20
C GLY A 378 9.33 -0.85 -1.36
N ARG A 379 9.07 0.28 -2.03
CA ARG A 379 7.72 0.64 -2.42
C ARG A 379 7.18 -0.43 -3.37
N ASP A 380 5.98 -0.94 -3.08
CA ASP A 380 5.30 -1.90 -3.94
C ASP A 380 4.77 -1.18 -5.20
N PRO A 381 5.31 -1.48 -6.40
CA PRO A 381 4.80 -0.91 -7.64
C PRO A 381 3.53 -1.61 -8.14
N GLY A 382 3.10 -2.69 -7.50
CA GLY A 382 2.13 -3.65 -8.03
C GLY A 382 2.71 -4.57 -9.09
N SER A 383 2.08 -5.72 -9.28
CA SER A 383 2.41 -6.62 -10.38
C SER A 383 2.06 -5.98 -11.72
N ARG A 384 2.99 -6.07 -12.70
CA ARG A 384 2.75 -5.58 -14.06
C ARG A 384 3.09 -6.67 -15.07
N ASP A 385 2.33 -6.75 -16.13
CA ASP A 385 2.63 -7.59 -17.29
C ASP A 385 3.93 -7.11 -17.97
N LEU A 386 5.02 -7.85 -17.76
CA LEU A 386 6.33 -7.51 -18.31
C LEU A 386 6.38 -7.77 -19.82
N SER A 387 5.61 -8.74 -20.31
CA SER A 387 5.54 -9.07 -21.73
C SER A 387 4.96 -7.91 -22.56
N ALA A 388 4.02 -7.15 -21.96
CA ALA A 388 3.35 -6.02 -22.60
C ALA A 388 3.96 -4.66 -22.26
N THR A 389 4.65 -4.51 -21.12
CA THR A 389 5.06 -3.18 -20.61
C THR A 389 6.53 -2.83 -20.85
N VAL A 390 7.40 -3.79 -21.16
CA VAL A 390 8.80 -3.49 -21.54
C VAL A 390 8.83 -2.78 -22.91
N PRO A 391 9.52 -1.62 -23.06
CA PRO A 391 10.52 -1.03 -22.15
C PRO A 391 9.90 -0.04 -21.12
N PHE A 392 10.54 0.05 -19.94
CA PHE A 392 10.22 1.07 -18.92
C PHE A 392 11.46 1.40 -18.07
N VAL A 393 11.36 2.41 -17.20
CA VAL A 393 12.43 2.82 -16.29
C VAL A 393 11.93 2.76 -14.85
N THR A 394 12.74 2.17 -13.95
CA THR A 394 12.55 2.27 -12.51
C THR A 394 13.35 3.45 -11.94
N GLN A 395 12.94 3.97 -10.81
CA GLN A 395 13.58 5.09 -10.13
C GLN A 395 13.64 4.79 -8.63
N PRO A 396 14.49 5.48 -7.87
CA PRO A 396 14.50 5.34 -6.41
C PRO A 396 13.09 5.49 -5.83
N ASP A 397 12.83 4.71 -4.79
CA ASP A 397 11.52 4.69 -4.15
C ASP A 397 11.11 6.08 -3.68
N ALA A 398 9.93 6.51 -4.07
CA ALA A 398 9.34 7.76 -3.63
C ALA A 398 7.83 7.59 -3.41
N VAL A 399 7.36 8.14 -2.30
CA VAL A 399 5.94 8.14 -1.94
C VAL A 399 5.35 9.47 -2.38
N PRO A 400 4.17 9.48 -3.02
CA PRO A 400 3.52 10.71 -3.43
C PRO A 400 3.34 11.69 -2.28
N LEU A 401 3.56 12.98 -2.57
CA LEU A 401 3.23 14.04 -1.62
C LEU A 401 1.75 13.97 -1.28
N ALA A 402 1.40 13.98 0.01
CA ALA A 402 0.03 13.85 0.45
C ALA A 402 -0.42 15.02 1.31
N LEU A 403 -1.65 15.51 1.06
CA LEU A 403 -2.31 16.52 1.86
C LEU A 403 -3.49 15.90 2.62
N SER A 404 -3.57 16.21 3.89
CA SER A 404 -4.66 15.84 4.80
C SER A 404 -4.97 16.99 5.77
N THR A 405 -5.93 16.80 6.66
CA THR A 405 -6.19 17.70 7.78
C THR A 405 -6.07 16.96 9.11
N THR A 406 -5.69 17.67 10.18
CA THR A 406 -5.57 17.07 11.52
C THR A 406 -6.92 16.93 12.22
N ALA A 407 -7.92 17.70 11.79
CA ALA A 407 -9.29 17.67 12.30
C ALA A 407 -10.26 18.18 11.24
N ARG A 408 -11.54 18.02 11.47
CA ARG A 408 -12.59 18.57 10.59
C ARG A 408 -12.66 20.09 10.67
N PRO A 409 -13.06 20.76 9.57
CA PRO A 409 -13.17 22.21 9.50
C PRO A 409 -14.45 22.72 10.19
N ILE A 410 -14.48 22.70 11.53
CA ILE A 410 -15.64 23.10 12.37
C ILE A 410 -15.51 24.58 12.72
N THR A 411 -16.62 25.34 12.62
CA THR A 411 -16.67 26.73 13.03
C THR A 411 -16.27 26.92 14.50
N GLY A 412 -15.52 27.97 14.79
CA GLY A 412 -15.00 28.24 16.12
C GLY A 412 -13.80 27.40 16.54
N THR A 413 -13.26 26.56 15.66
CA THR A 413 -12.10 25.70 15.94
C THR A 413 -10.89 26.08 15.08
N THR A 414 -9.72 25.53 15.45
CA THR A 414 -8.50 25.60 14.65
C THR A 414 -8.07 24.19 14.31
N PHE A 415 -7.83 23.93 13.05
CA PHE A 415 -7.21 22.69 12.58
C PHE A 415 -5.95 23.00 11.78
N GLN A 416 -5.21 21.97 11.40
CA GLN A 416 -4.02 22.12 10.56
C GLN A 416 -4.18 21.38 9.26
N TRP A 417 -3.82 22.01 8.17
CA TRP A 417 -3.47 21.34 6.94
C TRP A 417 -2.14 20.64 7.14
N ARG A 418 -2.12 19.34 6.85
CA ARG A 418 -0.94 18.50 7.06
C ARG A 418 -0.47 17.93 5.73
N THR A 419 0.71 18.38 5.30
CA THR A 419 1.42 17.82 4.15
C THR A 419 2.41 16.78 4.65
N THR A 420 2.40 15.59 4.08
CA THR A 420 3.32 14.50 4.42
C THR A 420 4.07 14.03 3.18
N ASN A 421 5.09 13.19 3.38
CA ASN A 421 5.95 12.64 2.33
C ASN A 421 6.75 13.70 1.56
N VAL A 422 7.09 14.82 2.22
CA VAL A 422 8.01 15.78 1.64
C VAL A 422 9.41 15.15 1.61
N PRO A 423 10.05 15.02 0.43
CA PRO A 423 11.40 14.45 0.35
C PRO A 423 12.40 15.21 1.23
N ALA A 424 13.44 14.52 1.69
CA ALA A 424 14.48 15.13 2.54
C ALA A 424 15.20 16.33 1.88
N SER A 425 15.25 16.35 0.54
CA SER A 425 15.76 17.48 -0.25
C SER A 425 14.75 18.62 -0.44
N GLY A 426 13.52 18.44 0.06
CA GLY A 426 12.49 19.50 0.02
C GLY A 426 12.84 20.68 0.91
N THR A 427 12.80 21.88 0.37
CA THR A 427 13.24 23.09 1.06
C THR A 427 12.09 23.90 1.64
N VAL A 428 11.04 24.07 0.87
CA VAL A 428 9.85 24.86 1.23
C VAL A 428 8.61 24.15 0.69
N GLY A 429 7.55 24.14 1.49
CA GLY A 429 6.23 23.76 1.02
C GLY A 429 5.31 24.98 0.90
N ILE A 430 4.38 24.90 -0.02
CA ILE A 430 3.36 25.92 -0.26
C ILE A 430 2.00 25.24 -0.24
N LEU A 431 1.14 25.64 0.67
CA LEU A 431 -0.26 25.27 0.65
C LEU A 431 -1.00 26.26 -0.26
N CYS A 432 -1.63 25.74 -1.29
CA CYS A 432 -2.49 26.48 -2.21
C CYS A 432 -3.95 26.27 -1.79
N LEU A 433 -4.69 27.34 -1.60
CA LEU A 433 -6.09 27.33 -1.22
C LEU A 433 -6.94 28.00 -2.30
N GLY A 434 -8.16 27.52 -2.48
CA GLY A 434 -9.10 28.09 -3.44
C GLY A 434 -10.54 27.70 -3.17
N PHE A 435 -11.44 28.20 -4.00
CA PHE A 435 -12.89 27.94 -3.90
C PHE A 435 -13.41 27.03 -5.02
N GLY A 436 -12.53 26.39 -5.76
CA GLY A 436 -12.89 25.46 -6.82
C GLY A 436 -11.76 24.49 -7.16
N SER A 437 -12.16 23.29 -7.58
CA SER A 437 -11.28 22.30 -8.20
C SER A 437 -11.17 22.56 -9.70
N LEU A 438 -10.02 22.18 -10.28
CA LEU A 438 -9.81 22.19 -11.73
C LEU A 438 -10.25 20.84 -12.32
N VAL A 439 -11.16 20.90 -13.30
CA VAL A 439 -11.65 19.71 -14.02
C VAL A 439 -11.65 20.01 -15.52
N PRO A 440 -10.77 19.38 -16.31
CA PRO A 440 -9.67 18.49 -15.89
C PRO A 440 -8.58 19.22 -15.08
N PRO A 441 -7.77 18.52 -14.30
CA PRO A 441 -6.63 19.12 -13.61
C PRO A 441 -5.61 19.64 -14.63
N PHE A 442 -4.88 20.69 -14.25
CA PHE A 442 -3.83 21.23 -15.12
C PHE A 442 -2.56 20.37 -15.03
N ASP A 443 -2.09 19.87 -16.18
CA ASP A 443 -0.88 19.05 -16.29
C ASP A 443 0.38 19.93 -16.14
N LEU A 444 1.12 19.73 -15.07
CA LEU A 444 2.39 20.41 -14.81
C LEU A 444 3.56 19.80 -15.60
N GLY A 445 3.36 18.70 -16.30
CA GLY A 445 4.33 18.16 -17.26
C GLY A 445 4.73 19.18 -18.32
N LEU A 446 3.80 20.06 -18.71
CA LEU A 446 4.05 21.20 -19.62
C LEU A 446 5.05 22.21 -19.04
N LEU A 447 5.20 22.25 -17.73
CA LEU A 447 6.14 23.14 -17.01
C LEU A 447 7.39 22.39 -16.52
N GLY A 448 7.56 21.11 -16.92
CA GLY A 448 8.71 20.32 -16.54
C GLY A 448 8.54 19.45 -15.28
N ALA A 449 7.30 19.21 -14.83
CA ALA A 449 6.97 18.30 -13.74
C ALA A 449 6.02 17.19 -14.25
N PRO A 450 6.51 16.23 -15.03
CA PRO A 450 5.68 15.18 -15.60
C PRO A 450 5.01 14.33 -14.51
N GLY A 451 3.73 13.98 -14.71
CA GLY A 451 2.94 13.22 -13.75
C GLY A 451 2.44 14.02 -12.55
N CYS A 452 2.79 15.30 -12.44
CA CYS A 452 2.27 16.21 -11.44
C CYS A 452 1.10 17.03 -12.01
N PHE A 453 0.05 17.20 -11.20
CA PHE A 453 -1.13 17.93 -11.60
C PHE A 453 -1.48 19.02 -10.60
N GLN A 454 -1.97 20.15 -11.09
CA GLN A 454 -2.64 21.13 -10.26
C GLN A 454 -4.14 20.81 -10.26
N HIS A 455 -4.66 20.48 -9.09
CA HIS A 455 -6.06 20.09 -8.88
C HIS A 455 -6.94 21.25 -8.40
N VAL A 456 -6.35 22.33 -7.87
CA VAL A 456 -7.07 23.42 -7.18
C VAL A 456 -6.81 24.76 -7.86
N GLY A 457 -7.88 25.52 -8.10
CA GLY A 457 -7.77 26.92 -8.51
C GLY A 457 -7.25 27.77 -7.34
N VAL A 458 -6.07 28.38 -7.50
CA VAL A 458 -5.37 29.06 -6.41
C VAL A 458 -5.93 30.48 -6.21
N SER A 459 -6.45 30.76 -5.01
CA SER A 459 -6.90 32.08 -4.57
C SER A 459 -6.01 32.64 -3.46
N ALA A 460 -5.39 31.79 -2.67
CA ALA A 460 -4.47 32.14 -1.58
C ALA A 460 -3.38 31.10 -1.42
N THR A 461 -2.25 31.51 -0.86
CA THR A 461 -1.14 30.59 -0.57
C THR A 461 -0.59 30.83 0.83
N SER A 462 -0.07 29.76 1.44
CA SER A 462 0.66 29.82 2.71
C SER A 462 1.91 28.97 2.62
N ALA A 463 3.07 29.55 2.92
CA ALA A 463 4.32 28.79 2.94
C ALA A 463 4.52 28.08 4.27
N PHE A 464 5.22 26.93 4.23
CA PHE A 464 5.66 26.22 5.41
C PHE A 464 7.05 25.63 5.20
N LEU A 465 7.75 25.40 6.30
CA LEU A 465 9.03 24.67 6.30
C LEU A 465 8.78 23.24 6.76
N PRO A 466 9.09 22.23 5.93
CA PRO A 466 8.90 20.85 6.31
C PRO A 466 9.91 20.42 7.38
N THR A 467 9.46 19.66 8.37
CA THR A 467 10.29 19.04 9.40
C THR A 467 10.00 17.55 9.43
N GLY A 468 11.02 16.72 9.25
CA GLY A 468 10.85 15.27 9.21
C GLY A 468 9.87 14.80 8.13
N GLY A 469 9.92 15.43 6.94
CA GLY A 469 9.02 15.11 5.83
C GLY A 469 7.57 15.57 6.00
N THR A 470 7.27 16.37 7.03
CA THR A 470 5.90 16.86 7.32
C THR A 470 5.88 18.39 7.39
N GLY A 471 4.86 19.00 6.80
CA GLY A 471 4.55 20.42 6.92
C GLY A 471 3.17 20.62 7.53
N LEU A 472 3.02 21.63 8.36
CA LEU A 472 1.78 21.98 9.04
C LEU A 472 1.45 23.45 8.83
N VAL A 473 0.20 23.73 8.41
CA VAL A 473 -0.31 25.09 8.25
C VAL A 473 -1.61 25.20 9.05
N PRO A 474 -1.64 25.99 10.14
CA PRO A 474 -2.86 26.15 10.94
C PRO A 474 -3.89 27.02 10.19
N LEU A 475 -5.15 26.65 10.34
CA LEU A 475 -6.29 27.46 9.89
C LEU A 475 -7.32 27.55 11.01
N ALA A 476 -7.55 28.77 11.50
CA ALA A 476 -8.62 29.06 12.43
C ALA A 476 -9.90 29.40 11.65
N ILE A 477 -10.99 28.72 11.97
CA ILE A 477 -12.30 28.99 11.40
C ILE A 477 -13.08 29.86 12.40
N PRO A 478 -13.46 31.08 12.05
CA PRO A 478 -14.27 31.93 12.93
C PRO A 478 -15.56 31.23 13.37
N ALA A 479 -15.99 31.49 14.60
CA ALA A 479 -17.29 31.01 15.08
C ALA A 479 -18.42 31.75 14.38
N GLY A 480 -19.50 31.03 14.06
CA GLY A 480 -20.72 31.62 13.52
C GLY A 480 -21.26 30.92 12.27
N PRO A 481 -22.53 31.15 11.95
CA PRO A 481 -23.20 30.42 10.88
C PRO A 481 -22.82 30.92 9.46
N ALA A 482 -22.15 32.05 9.33
CA ALA A 482 -21.85 32.64 8.02
C ALA A 482 -20.88 31.80 7.16
N LEU A 483 -20.13 30.89 7.78
CA LEU A 483 -19.18 30.01 7.09
C LEU A 483 -19.73 28.59 6.87
N LEU A 484 -20.93 28.28 7.33
CA LEU A 484 -21.55 26.96 7.12
C LEU A 484 -21.76 26.70 5.63
N ASN A 485 -21.43 25.47 5.21
CA ASN A 485 -21.42 25.02 3.80
C ASN A 485 -20.38 25.72 2.89
N VAL A 486 -19.52 26.59 3.44
CA VAL A 486 -18.42 27.13 2.64
C VAL A 486 -17.47 25.99 2.28
N ARG A 487 -17.17 25.86 0.97
CA ARG A 487 -16.18 24.93 0.47
C ARG A 487 -14.85 25.61 0.28
N VAL A 488 -13.81 24.95 0.76
CA VAL A 488 -12.41 25.38 0.58
C VAL A 488 -11.63 24.19 0.04
N TYR A 489 -11.01 24.40 -1.10
CA TYR A 489 -10.14 23.42 -1.73
C TYR A 489 -8.70 23.71 -1.37
N GLY A 490 -7.93 22.66 -1.08
CA GLY A 490 -6.51 22.80 -0.77
C GLY A 490 -5.67 21.82 -1.56
N GLN A 491 -4.47 22.23 -1.90
CA GLN A 491 -3.43 21.38 -2.48
C GLN A 491 -2.07 21.88 -2.02
N SER A 492 -1.14 20.99 -1.70
CA SER A 492 0.23 21.36 -1.37
C SER A 492 1.16 21.19 -2.56
N LEU A 493 2.13 22.09 -2.64
CA LEU A 493 3.29 21.99 -3.50
C LEU A 493 4.53 21.98 -2.61
N ALA A 494 5.52 21.16 -2.93
CA ALA A 494 6.84 21.19 -2.29
C ALA A 494 7.92 21.50 -3.32
N LEU A 495 8.80 22.45 -2.99
CA LEU A 495 10.00 22.74 -3.78
C LEU A 495 11.08 21.71 -3.43
N VAL A 496 11.49 20.93 -4.42
CA VAL A 496 12.44 19.83 -4.30
C VAL A 496 13.46 19.96 -5.44
N PRO A 497 14.56 20.69 -5.20
CA PRO A 497 15.55 20.94 -6.25
C PRO A 497 16.07 19.63 -6.86
N GLY A 498 16.11 19.58 -8.20
CA GLY A 498 16.65 18.43 -8.94
C GLY A 498 15.70 17.24 -9.13
N ILE A 499 14.48 17.26 -8.55
CA ILE A 499 13.51 16.17 -8.69
C ILE A 499 12.92 16.08 -10.11
N ASN A 500 12.74 17.21 -10.74
CA ASN A 500 12.28 17.37 -12.12
C ASN A 500 12.73 18.76 -12.63
N ALA A 501 12.43 19.10 -13.88
CA ALA A 501 12.86 20.37 -14.47
C ALA A 501 12.18 21.60 -13.81
N LEU A 502 10.96 21.44 -13.28
CA LEU A 502 10.27 22.47 -12.50
C LEU A 502 10.86 22.64 -11.09
N GLY A 503 11.53 21.60 -10.55
CA GLY A 503 12.03 21.57 -9.17
C GLY A 503 10.92 21.51 -8.13
N ALA A 504 9.74 20.98 -8.47
CA ALA A 504 8.58 20.96 -7.59
C ALA A 504 7.72 19.70 -7.79
N ILE A 505 7.03 19.32 -6.72
CA ILE A 505 6.03 18.22 -6.71
C ILE A 505 4.74 18.70 -6.04
N THR A 506 3.61 18.06 -6.38
CA THR A 506 2.29 18.42 -5.85
C THR A 506 1.62 17.25 -5.16
N SER A 507 0.75 17.55 -4.18
CA SER A 507 -0.08 16.58 -3.48
C SER A 507 -1.40 16.28 -4.22
N ASN A 508 -2.18 15.34 -3.68
CA ASN A 508 -3.62 15.27 -3.91
C ASN A 508 -4.31 16.61 -3.54
N GLY A 509 -5.51 16.82 -4.05
CA GLY A 509 -6.40 17.87 -3.59
C GLY A 509 -7.22 17.42 -2.36
N LEU A 510 -7.65 18.39 -1.56
CA LEU A 510 -8.67 18.21 -0.52
C LEU A 510 -9.84 19.15 -0.76
N ASP A 511 -11.05 18.65 -0.63
CA ASP A 511 -12.31 19.39 -0.61
C ASP A 511 -12.80 19.44 0.84
N LEU A 512 -12.81 20.60 1.43
CA LEU A 512 -13.32 20.85 2.78
C LEU A 512 -14.67 21.53 2.72
N VAL A 513 -15.63 21.02 3.47
CA VAL A 513 -16.90 21.70 3.73
C VAL A 513 -16.89 22.15 5.18
N VAL A 514 -16.97 23.45 5.41
CA VAL A 514 -17.05 24.01 6.77
C VAL A 514 -18.41 23.71 7.37
N GLY A 515 -18.41 23.19 8.58
CA GLY A 515 -19.60 22.84 9.33
C GLY A 515 -19.58 23.37 10.78
N ASP A 516 -20.65 23.15 11.48
CA ASP A 516 -20.78 23.46 12.92
C ASP A 516 -20.65 22.19 13.78
N TRP A 517 -20.29 21.07 13.10
CA TRP A 517 -20.34 19.77 13.73
C TRP A 517 -19.33 18.76 13.11
#